data_897fdf6702784695cdcb453d73f7f460
#
_entry.id   897fdf6702784695cdcb453d73f7f460
#
_cell.length_a   1.000
_cell.length_b   1.000
_cell.length_c   1.000
_cell.angle_alpha   90.00
_cell.angle_beta   90.00
_cell.angle_gamma   90.00
#
_symmetry.space_group_name_H-M   'P 1'
#
loop_
_entity.id
_entity.type
_entity.pdbx_description
1 polymer ?
#
loop_
_entity_poly.entity_id
_entity_poly.type
_entity_poly.pdbx_seq_one_letter_code
_entity_poly.pdbx_strand_id
1 'polypeptide(L)'
;MINGAADHDLDRHHRPSKEYGLMLHIEKLHATVAGKPILNGLTLSVPAGEIHAIMGPNGAGKSTLAYVLGGRPGYAVTGGSVTFTSRHCEERSDAATYPPESDAASTGRLLRSARNDGLDLLALEPHERAAAGLFLGFQYPVEIPGVSYLQFLRESLNAQRRSRGETDLSGAEFIRLAKAQAATMGMDAEMLKRPVNVGFSGGEKKRAEMVQMGIMAPRLAILDETDSGLDIDALKAVGAGINSIMRAPDKAVLLITHYQRLLDYVRPDRVHVLSRGVITRSGGPELAHELEREGYAEVAA
;
A
#
# COMPACT_ATOMS: atom_id res chain seq x y z
N MET A 1 -3.09 -42.62 -41.60
CA MET A 1 -1.93 -41.75 -41.93
C MET A 1 -2.34 -40.34 -41.62
N ILE A 2 -1.79 -39.86 -40.68
CA ILE A 2 -0.82 -38.83 -40.31
C ILE A 2 -1.52 -37.76 -39.46
N ASN A 3 -1.18 -37.76 -38.21
CA ASN A 3 -0.47 -36.78 -37.40
C ASN A 3 -1.23 -35.46 -37.18
N GLY A 4 -1.44 -35.00 -36.03
CA GLY A 4 -0.65 -34.99 -34.77
C GLY A 4 -0.09 -33.62 -34.52
N ALA A 5 -0.17 -33.19 -33.28
CA ALA A 5 0.49 -32.02 -32.65
C ALA A 5 -0.19 -30.65 -32.96
N ALA A 6 -0.46 -29.81 -32.02
CA ALA A 6 0.29 -29.56 -30.80
C ALA A 6 -0.60 -28.92 -29.73
N ASP A 7 -0.70 -29.64 -28.68
CA ASP A 7 -0.97 -29.11 -27.35
C ASP A 7 0.39 -28.72 -26.78
N HIS A 8 0.70 -27.46 -26.68
CA HIS A 8 1.81 -26.89 -25.91
C HIS A 8 1.82 -25.35 -26.07
N ASP A 9 1.32 -24.63 -25.15
CA ASP A 9 2.02 -23.50 -24.52
C ASP A 9 1.12 -22.64 -23.63
N LEU A 10 0.59 -23.20 -22.53
CA LEU A 10 -0.11 -22.42 -21.50
C LEU A 10 0.60 -22.48 -20.12
N ASP A 11 1.84 -22.96 -20.06
CA ASP A 11 2.54 -23.16 -18.79
C ASP A 11 3.86 -22.36 -18.70
N ARG A 12 3.84 -21.06 -19.05
CA ARG A 12 5.06 -20.22 -19.00
C ARG A 12 4.98 -18.97 -18.14
N HIS A 13 4.13 -18.88 -17.14
CA HIS A 13 4.15 -17.70 -16.24
C HIS A 13 4.18 -18.05 -14.76
N HIS A 14 4.82 -19.13 -14.37
CA HIS A 14 5.16 -19.34 -12.96
C HIS A 14 6.69 -19.43 -12.81
N ARG A 15 7.39 -18.30 -13.00
CA ARG A 15 8.74 -18.17 -12.47
C ARG A 15 8.61 -17.72 -11.01
N PRO A 16 9.16 -18.47 -10.05
CA PRO A 16 9.26 -18.00 -8.68
C PRO A 16 10.14 -16.76 -8.66
N SER A 17 9.66 -15.70 -8.02
CA SER A 17 10.34 -14.44 -7.78
C SER A 17 11.57 -14.64 -6.87
N LYS A 18 12.69 -15.06 -7.45
CA LYS A 18 13.91 -15.49 -6.71
C LYS A 18 14.88 -14.36 -6.38
N GLU A 19 14.59 -13.09 -6.68
CA GLU A 19 15.56 -12.00 -6.50
C GLU A 19 15.07 -10.80 -5.69
N TYR A 20 13.79 -10.73 -5.33
CA TYR A 20 13.27 -9.58 -4.59
C TYR A 20 13.07 -9.94 -3.13
N GLY A 21 13.72 -9.17 -2.25
CA GLY A 21 13.62 -9.36 -0.80
C GLY A 21 12.21 -9.14 -0.27
N LEU A 22 12.00 -9.48 0.98
CA LEU A 22 10.73 -9.30 1.67
C LEU A 22 10.49 -7.79 1.88
N MET A 23 9.32 -7.27 1.42
CA MET A 23 8.94 -5.86 1.58
C MET A 23 8.30 -5.60 2.94
N LEU A 24 7.37 -6.44 3.34
CA LEU A 24 6.68 -6.36 4.64
C LEU A 24 6.69 -7.73 5.30
N HIS A 25 7.11 -7.77 6.55
CA HIS A 25 7.04 -8.97 7.38
C HIS A 25 6.38 -8.64 8.70
N ILE A 26 5.31 -9.36 8.98
CA ILE A 26 4.53 -9.28 10.22
C ILE A 26 4.66 -10.62 10.93
N GLU A 27 5.13 -10.59 12.16
CA GLU A 27 5.28 -11.81 12.98
C GLU A 27 4.47 -11.69 14.26
N LYS A 28 3.48 -12.59 14.41
CA LYS A 28 2.64 -12.74 15.62
C LYS A 28 2.12 -11.41 16.15
N LEU A 29 1.59 -10.55 15.26
CA LEU A 29 1.10 -9.23 15.63
C LEU A 29 -0.17 -9.33 16.46
N HIS A 30 -0.13 -8.74 17.66
CA HIS A 30 -1.28 -8.56 18.56
C HIS A 30 -1.59 -7.08 18.67
N ALA A 31 -2.88 -6.73 18.55
CA ALA A 31 -3.32 -5.35 18.71
C ALA A 31 -4.70 -5.27 19.35
N THR A 32 -4.91 -4.20 20.13
CA THR A 32 -6.18 -3.90 20.80
C THR A 32 -6.73 -2.56 20.33
N VAL A 33 -8.06 -2.45 20.34
CA VAL A 33 -8.80 -1.20 20.10
C VAL A 33 -9.74 -0.99 21.28
N ALA A 34 -9.62 0.15 21.97
CA ALA A 34 -10.37 0.44 23.19
C ALA A 34 -10.29 -0.70 24.21
N GLY A 35 -9.10 -1.30 24.40
CA GLY A 35 -8.86 -2.41 25.31
C GLY A 35 -9.36 -3.79 24.85
N LYS A 36 -10.04 -3.88 23.70
CA LYS A 36 -10.50 -5.17 23.15
C LYS A 36 -9.47 -5.75 22.19
N PRO A 37 -9.03 -7.02 22.36
CA PRO A 37 -8.12 -7.67 21.42
C PRO A 37 -8.82 -7.88 20.06
N ILE A 38 -8.18 -7.43 18.98
CA ILE A 38 -8.69 -7.54 17.62
C ILE A 38 -7.72 -8.36 16.75
N LEU A 39 -6.41 -8.09 16.83
CA LEU A 39 -5.40 -8.92 16.18
C LEU A 39 -4.81 -9.87 17.22
N ASN A 40 -4.76 -11.15 16.88
CA ASN A 40 -4.50 -12.24 17.83
C ASN A 40 -3.34 -13.14 17.39
N GLY A 41 -2.18 -12.51 17.03
CA GLY A 41 -1.00 -13.25 16.58
C GLY A 41 -0.92 -13.37 15.05
N LEU A 42 -1.36 -12.32 14.33
CA LEU A 42 -1.33 -12.28 12.87
C LEU A 42 0.10 -12.37 12.35
N THR A 43 0.35 -13.30 11.43
CA THR A 43 1.63 -13.45 10.71
C THR A 43 1.37 -13.37 9.22
N LEU A 44 2.14 -12.52 8.53
CA LEU A 44 2.02 -12.28 7.09
C LEU A 44 3.33 -11.79 6.51
N SER A 45 3.69 -12.27 5.33
CA SER A 45 4.84 -11.81 4.57
C SER A 45 4.41 -11.38 3.18
N VAL A 46 4.84 -10.19 2.75
CA VAL A 46 4.58 -9.64 1.42
C VAL A 46 5.92 -9.35 0.75
N PRO A 47 6.31 -10.12 -0.27
CA PRO A 47 7.51 -9.87 -1.06
C PRO A 47 7.42 -8.57 -1.86
N ALA A 48 8.56 -7.99 -2.23
CA ALA A 48 8.61 -6.96 -3.25
C ALA A 48 8.17 -7.52 -4.61
N GLY A 49 7.48 -6.71 -5.41
CA GLY A 49 6.92 -7.10 -6.69
C GLY A 49 5.52 -7.70 -6.61
N GLU A 50 5.00 -8.01 -5.42
CA GLU A 50 3.74 -8.72 -5.27
C GLU A 50 2.59 -7.83 -4.75
N ILE A 51 1.38 -8.18 -5.18
CA ILE A 51 0.11 -7.63 -4.68
C ILE A 51 -0.59 -8.72 -3.89
N HIS A 52 -0.74 -8.53 -2.60
CA HIS A 52 -1.46 -9.43 -1.71
C HIS A 52 -2.82 -8.85 -1.34
N ALA A 53 -3.86 -9.67 -1.41
CA ALA A 53 -5.20 -9.28 -0.96
C ALA A 53 -5.52 -9.92 0.39
N ILE A 54 -6.13 -9.14 1.29
CA ILE A 54 -6.72 -9.63 2.53
C ILE A 54 -8.23 -9.56 2.41
N MET A 55 -8.86 -10.70 2.52
CA MET A 55 -10.31 -10.86 2.55
C MET A 55 -10.75 -11.42 3.90
N GLY A 56 -12.02 -11.32 4.22
CA GLY A 56 -12.57 -11.87 5.45
C GLY A 56 -13.86 -11.16 5.88
N PRO A 57 -14.60 -11.73 6.83
CA PRO A 57 -15.86 -11.17 7.29
C PRO A 57 -15.70 -9.80 7.96
N ASN A 58 -16.80 -9.10 8.13
CA ASN A 58 -16.83 -7.86 8.90
C ASN A 58 -16.43 -8.14 10.36
N GLY A 59 -15.62 -7.25 10.93
CA GLY A 59 -15.10 -7.42 12.29
C GLY A 59 -13.90 -8.39 12.42
N ALA A 60 -13.41 -8.97 11.32
CA ALA A 60 -12.24 -9.87 11.35
C ALA A 60 -10.91 -9.18 11.75
N GLY A 61 -10.84 -7.82 11.68
CA GLY A 61 -9.64 -7.06 12.02
C GLY A 61 -8.91 -6.45 10.81
N LYS A 62 -9.50 -6.47 9.61
CA LYS A 62 -8.88 -5.98 8.37
C LYS A 62 -8.45 -4.52 8.46
N SER A 63 -9.37 -3.60 8.74
CA SER A 63 -9.05 -2.17 8.89
C SER A 63 -8.18 -1.90 10.13
N THR A 64 -8.30 -2.72 11.18
CA THR A 64 -7.40 -2.65 12.34
C THR A 64 -5.96 -2.92 11.92
N LEU A 65 -5.72 -3.91 11.07
CA LEU A 65 -4.39 -4.17 10.52
C LEU A 65 -3.88 -2.97 9.74
N ALA A 66 -4.69 -2.40 8.82
CA ALA A 66 -4.30 -1.22 8.05
C ALA A 66 -3.91 -0.04 8.94
N TYR A 67 -4.71 0.23 9.98
CA TYR A 67 -4.47 1.35 10.89
C TYR A 67 -3.29 1.14 11.82
N VAL A 68 -3.05 -0.08 12.29
CA VAL A 68 -1.84 -0.44 13.05
C VAL A 68 -0.60 -0.22 12.19
N LEU A 69 -0.59 -0.70 10.95
CA LEU A 69 0.53 -0.52 10.02
C LEU A 69 0.73 0.95 9.63
N GLY A 70 -0.35 1.72 9.53
CA GLY A 70 -0.31 3.17 9.29
C GLY A 70 0.08 4.01 10.51
N GLY A 71 0.11 3.43 11.71
CA GLY A 71 0.45 4.14 12.95
C GLY A 71 -0.68 5.02 13.48
N ARG A 72 -1.95 4.69 13.18
CA ARG A 72 -3.09 5.50 13.63
C ARG A 72 -3.24 5.46 15.15
N PRO A 73 -3.39 6.62 15.84
CA PRO A 73 -3.65 6.65 17.26
C PRO A 73 -4.91 5.88 17.67
N GLY A 74 -4.91 5.29 18.87
CA GLY A 74 -6.04 4.52 19.40
C GLY A 74 -5.99 3.01 19.08
N TYR A 75 -4.97 2.57 18.36
CA TYR A 75 -4.68 1.17 18.07
C TYR A 75 -3.40 0.76 18.80
N ALA A 76 -3.53 0.04 19.91
CA ALA A 76 -2.39 -0.33 20.73
C ALA A 76 -1.85 -1.70 20.34
N VAL A 77 -0.58 -1.76 19.92
CA VAL A 77 0.14 -3.01 19.70
C VAL A 77 0.55 -3.58 21.05
N THR A 78 0.20 -4.85 21.30
CA THR A 78 0.48 -5.55 22.57
C THR A 78 1.50 -6.68 22.41
N GLY A 79 1.90 -7.01 21.20
CA GLY A 79 2.93 -8.02 20.93
C GLY A 79 3.18 -8.23 19.45
N GLY A 80 4.26 -8.93 19.14
CA GLY A 80 4.70 -9.18 17.78
C GLY A 80 5.63 -8.11 17.22
N SER A 81 6.02 -8.26 15.96
CA SER A 81 6.91 -7.34 15.25
C SER A 81 6.43 -7.07 13.83
N VAL A 82 6.79 -5.92 13.28
CA VAL A 82 6.53 -5.54 11.89
C VAL A 82 7.78 -4.95 11.28
N THR A 83 8.36 -5.65 10.34
CA THR A 83 9.55 -5.20 9.60
C THR A 83 9.16 -4.73 8.21
N PHE A 84 9.63 -3.55 7.82
CA PHE A 84 9.44 -2.96 6.51
C PHE A 84 10.78 -2.67 5.83
N THR A 85 10.98 -3.18 4.61
CA THR A 85 12.21 -2.97 3.83
C THR A 85 12.01 -1.82 2.86
N SER A 86 12.62 -0.68 3.14
CA SER A 86 12.43 0.56 2.37
C SER A 86 13.45 0.75 1.23
N ARG A 87 14.45 -0.15 1.07
CA ARG A 87 15.53 -0.01 0.08
C ARG A 87 15.61 -1.17 -0.89
N HIS A 88 16.03 -0.87 -2.13
CA HIS A 88 16.58 -1.85 -3.05
C HIS A 88 17.87 -2.44 -2.49
N CYS A 89 18.03 -3.77 -2.57
CA CYS A 89 19.34 -4.37 -2.57
C CYS A 89 20.04 -4.03 -3.91
N GLU A 90 20.46 -2.79 -4.11
CA GLU A 90 21.52 -2.51 -5.06
C GLU A 90 22.83 -2.83 -4.34
N GLU A 91 23.53 -3.84 -4.82
CA GLU A 91 24.97 -4.00 -4.63
C GLU A 91 25.65 -2.73 -5.16
N ARG A 92 25.81 -1.74 -4.30
CA ARG A 92 26.78 -0.68 -4.55
C ARG A 92 28.08 -1.11 -3.89
N SER A 93 28.98 -1.64 -4.72
CA SER A 93 30.40 -1.60 -4.46
C SER A 93 30.83 -0.14 -4.28
N ASP A 94 31.50 0.10 -3.16
CA ASP A 94 32.54 1.10 -2.92
C ASP A 94 32.24 2.58 -2.81
N ALA A 95 32.50 3.04 -1.58
CA ALA A 95 33.20 4.27 -1.20
C ALA A 95 32.73 5.60 -1.82
N ALA A 96 31.85 6.29 -1.12
CA ALA A 96 31.88 7.75 -1.12
C ALA A 96 31.88 8.26 0.32
N THR A 97 33.01 8.77 0.73
CA THR A 97 33.28 9.56 1.93
C THR A 97 32.44 10.82 1.89
N TYR A 98 31.53 11.02 2.86
CA TYR A 98 30.81 12.27 3.08
C TYR A 98 31.21 12.90 4.40
N PRO A 99 31.44 14.24 4.41
CA PRO A 99 31.79 14.97 5.62
C PRO A 99 30.61 15.09 6.60
N PRO A 100 30.89 15.32 7.91
CA PRO A 100 29.87 15.33 8.95
C PRO A 100 29.22 16.70 9.16
N GLU A 101 27.99 16.64 9.67
CA GLU A 101 27.29 17.60 10.52
C GLU A 101 26.51 18.76 9.90
N SER A 102 25.17 18.65 10.02
CA SER A 102 24.30 19.69 10.56
C SER A 102 22.96 19.09 11.03
N ASP A 103 22.38 19.67 12.07
CA ASP A 103 21.32 19.17 12.95
C ASP A 103 19.92 18.92 12.36
N ALA A 104 19.79 18.05 11.37
CA ALA A 104 18.52 17.38 11.03
C ALA A 104 18.55 15.92 11.55
N ALA A 105 18.98 15.73 12.79
CA ALA A 105 19.70 14.53 13.18
C ALA A 105 18.86 13.34 13.67
N SER A 106 17.55 13.45 13.93
CA SER A 106 16.82 12.30 14.49
C SER A 106 16.22 11.37 13.44
N THR A 107 15.51 11.89 12.47
CA THR A 107 14.83 11.09 11.42
C THR A 107 15.84 10.50 10.41
N GLY A 108 16.81 11.29 10.00
CA GLY A 108 17.88 10.82 9.10
C GLY A 108 18.79 9.75 9.72
N ARG A 109 18.88 9.66 11.05
CA ARG A 109 19.70 8.67 11.75
C ARG A 109 19.04 7.30 11.80
N LEU A 110 17.72 7.22 11.99
CA LEU A 110 16.96 5.97 11.95
C LEU A 110 16.98 5.34 10.56
N LEU A 111 16.83 6.16 9.51
CA LEU A 111 16.89 5.69 8.11
C LEU A 111 18.30 5.26 7.67
N ARG A 112 19.38 5.75 8.32
CA ARG A 112 20.77 5.35 8.03
C ARG A 112 21.21 4.08 8.75
N SER A 113 20.56 3.70 9.85
CA SER A 113 20.92 2.50 10.64
C SER A 113 20.38 1.20 10.04
N ALA A 114 19.44 1.26 9.10
CA ALA A 114 18.88 0.09 8.43
C ALA A 114 19.83 -0.44 7.34
N ARG A 115 21.03 -0.89 7.73
CA ARG A 115 21.89 -1.72 6.89
C ARG A 115 21.35 -3.15 6.96
N ASN A 116 20.71 -3.61 5.92
CA ASN A 116 20.25 -4.98 5.64
C ASN A 116 19.06 -5.56 6.42
N ASP A 117 18.63 -5.04 7.58
CA ASP A 117 17.73 -5.77 8.48
C ASP A 117 16.26 -5.27 8.43
N GLY A 118 15.92 -4.29 7.57
CA GLY A 118 14.61 -3.67 7.54
C GLY A 118 14.39 -2.66 8.67
N LEU A 119 13.31 -1.88 8.57
CA LEU A 119 12.88 -0.91 9.59
C LEU A 119 11.84 -1.56 10.50
N ASP A 120 11.98 -1.41 11.81
CA ASP A 120 10.87 -1.70 12.73
C ASP A 120 9.78 -0.65 12.53
N LEU A 121 8.72 -1.05 11.83
CA LEU A 121 7.62 -0.15 11.47
C LEU A 121 6.86 0.33 12.71
N LEU A 122 6.81 -0.47 13.77
CA LEU A 122 6.07 -0.14 14.99
C LEU A 122 6.75 0.96 15.81
N ALA A 123 8.05 1.10 15.69
CA ALA A 123 8.83 2.15 16.35
C ALA A 123 8.72 3.52 15.66
N LEU A 124 8.16 3.59 14.43
CA LEU A 124 8.07 4.80 13.64
C LEU A 124 6.75 5.53 13.86
N GLU A 125 6.81 6.85 13.92
CA GLU A 125 5.63 7.71 13.86
C GLU A 125 4.98 7.71 12.46
N PRO A 126 3.68 8.03 12.29
CA PRO A 126 2.99 7.98 11.00
C PRO A 126 3.70 8.74 9.87
N HIS A 127 4.25 9.91 10.16
CA HIS A 127 4.98 10.71 9.17
C HIS A 127 6.33 10.08 8.77
N GLU A 128 6.99 9.38 9.68
CA GLU A 128 8.22 8.63 9.40
C GLU A 128 7.95 7.40 8.54
N ARG A 129 6.83 6.69 8.79
CA ARG A 129 6.37 5.59 7.92
C ARG A 129 6.10 6.07 6.50
N ALA A 130 5.42 7.23 6.35
CA ALA A 130 5.18 7.84 5.05
C ALA A 130 6.51 8.23 4.36
N ALA A 131 7.46 8.81 5.10
CA ALA A 131 8.79 9.16 4.61
C ALA A 131 9.60 7.92 4.17
N ALA A 132 9.44 6.80 4.87
CA ALA A 132 10.04 5.51 4.51
C ALA A 132 9.41 4.89 3.24
N GLY A 133 8.28 5.40 2.76
CA GLY A 133 7.62 4.97 1.52
C GLY A 133 6.37 4.12 1.75
N LEU A 134 5.75 4.19 2.92
CA LEU A 134 4.45 3.59 3.17
C LEU A 134 3.34 4.55 2.79
N PHE A 135 2.33 4.08 2.06
CA PHE A 135 1.10 4.80 1.75
C PHE A 135 -0.10 4.05 2.33
N LEU A 136 -1.00 4.77 2.99
CA LEU A 136 -2.25 4.23 3.49
C LEU A 136 -3.42 4.88 2.75
N GLY A 137 -4.14 4.06 1.95
CA GLY A 137 -5.42 4.43 1.37
C GLY A 137 -6.54 4.13 2.37
N PHE A 138 -7.33 5.15 2.68
CA PHE A 138 -8.39 5.04 3.68
C PHE A 138 -9.71 4.55 3.06
N GLN A 139 -10.49 3.78 3.80
CA GLN A 139 -11.86 3.45 3.42
C GLN A 139 -12.67 4.71 3.10
N TYR A 140 -12.58 5.71 3.97
CA TYR A 140 -13.21 7.04 3.80
C TYR A 140 -12.13 8.12 3.83
N PRO A 141 -11.71 8.66 2.65
CA PRO A 141 -10.75 9.76 2.60
C PRO A 141 -11.26 10.99 3.34
N VAL A 142 -10.39 11.55 4.19
CA VAL A 142 -10.73 12.68 5.07
C VAL A 142 -10.87 13.97 4.27
N GLU A 143 -11.83 14.80 4.63
CA GLU A 143 -11.99 16.17 4.11
C GLU A 143 -11.19 17.15 4.97
N ILE A 144 -10.46 18.08 4.31
CA ILE A 144 -9.69 19.13 4.99
C ILE A 144 -10.15 20.48 4.45
N PRO A 145 -11.18 21.11 5.07
CA PRO A 145 -11.67 22.39 4.64
C PRO A 145 -10.60 23.48 4.72
N GLY A 146 -10.56 24.37 3.74
CA GLY A 146 -9.63 25.50 3.70
C GLY A 146 -8.21 25.17 3.25
N VAL A 147 -7.85 23.91 3.07
CA VAL A 147 -6.54 23.49 2.57
C VAL A 147 -6.65 23.05 1.11
N SER A 148 -6.01 23.78 0.20
CA SER A 148 -5.96 23.43 -1.23
C SER A 148 -5.31 22.06 -1.42
N TYR A 149 -5.93 21.20 -2.25
CA TYR A 149 -5.40 19.87 -2.53
C TYR A 149 -3.99 19.92 -3.16
N LEU A 150 -3.77 20.87 -4.08
CA LEU A 150 -2.47 21.08 -4.70
C LEU A 150 -1.39 21.46 -3.66
N GLN A 151 -1.72 22.35 -2.72
CA GLN A 151 -0.79 22.75 -1.67
C GLN A 151 -0.50 21.60 -0.70
N PHE A 152 -1.54 20.87 -0.28
CA PHE A 152 -1.39 19.69 0.57
C PHE A 152 -0.44 18.67 -0.05
N LEU A 153 -0.65 18.32 -1.33
CA LEU A 153 0.19 17.36 -2.03
C LEU A 153 1.64 17.83 -2.18
N ARG A 154 1.84 19.13 -2.47
CA ARG A 154 3.19 19.69 -2.62
C ARG A 154 3.97 19.63 -1.31
N GLU A 155 3.36 20.08 -0.21
CA GLU A 155 4.01 20.06 1.10
C GLU A 155 4.28 18.62 1.56
N SER A 156 3.35 17.70 1.33
CA SER A 156 3.53 16.27 1.66
C SER A 156 4.71 15.67 0.88
N LEU A 157 4.79 15.91 -0.43
CA LEU A 157 5.88 15.39 -1.25
C LEU A 157 7.22 16.01 -0.86
N ASN A 158 7.27 17.32 -0.67
CA ASN A 158 8.51 18.02 -0.29
C ASN A 158 8.97 17.59 1.12
N ALA A 159 8.06 17.33 2.06
CA ALA A 159 8.41 16.77 3.36
C ALA A 159 9.07 15.39 3.23
N GLN A 160 8.54 14.50 2.38
CA GLN A 160 9.16 13.21 2.10
C GLN A 160 10.52 13.35 1.41
N ARG A 161 10.65 14.29 0.46
CA ARG A 161 11.92 14.57 -0.22
C ARG A 161 12.99 15.04 0.76
N ARG A 162 12.65 16.01 1.62
CA ARG A 162 13.56 16.50 2.69
C ARG A 162 14.02 15.38 3.63
N SER A 163 13.12 14.49 4.04
CA SER A 163 13.50 13.36 4.91
C SER A 163 14.49 12.39 4.25
N ARG A 164 14.51 12.34 2.91
CA ARG A 164 15.48 11.56 2.12
C ARG A 164 16.75 12.33 1.76
N GLY A 165 16.85 13.60 2.17
CA GLY A 165 17.97 14.48 1.80
C GLY A 165 17.89 15.03 0.39
N GLU A 166 16.73 14.98 -0.24
CA GLU A 166 16.46 15.53 -1.57
C GLU A 166 16.00 17.00 -1.47
N THR A 167 16.26 17.79 -2.52
CA THR A 167 15.79 19.18 -2.62
C THR A 167 14.28 19.24 -2.90
N ASP A 168 13.62 20.28 -2.42
CA ASP A 168 12.21 20.53 -2.70
C ASP A 168 11.98 20.72 -4.21
N LEU A 169 10.84 20.24 -4.70
CA LEU A 169 10.38 20.60 -6.04
C LEU A 169 9.92 22.06 -6.09
N SER A 170 10.32 22.76 -7.14
CA SER A 170 9.77 24.08 -7.42
C SER A 170 8.26 24.01 -7.67
N GLY A 171 7.55 25.12 -7.50
CA GLY A 171 6.11 25.17 -7.75
C GLY A 171 5.73 24.78 -9.17
N ALA A 172 6.54 25.15 -10.17
CA ALA A 172 6.28 24.83 -11.57
C ALA A 172 6.47 23.33 -11.88
N GLU A 173 7.51 22.70 -11.33
CA GLU A 173 7.76 21.27 -11.48
C GLU A 173 6.65 20.45 -10.80
N PHE A 174 6.27 20.85 -9.60
CA PHE A 174 5.19 20.17 -8.88
C PHE A 174 3.85 20.28 -9.62
N ILE A 175 3.46 21.46 -10.13
CA ILE A 175 2.22 21.64 -10.89
C ILE A 175 2.20 20.73 -12.14
N ARG A 176 3.33 20.62 -12.84
CA ARG A 176 3.43 19.70 -14.01
C ARG A 176 3.21 18.25 -13.60
N LEU A 177 3.87 17.80 -12.52
CA LEU A 177 3.69 16.46 -11.96
C LEU A 177 2.23 16.20 -11.56
N ALA A 178 1.63 17.11 -10.79
CA ALA A 178 0.27 16.95 -10.29
C ALA A 178 -0.77 16.90 -11.44
N LYS A 179 -0.62 17.75 -12.45
CA LYS A 179 -1.49 17.72 -13.64
C LYS A 179 -1.33 16.43 -14.45
N ALA A 180 -0.10 15.94 -14.62
CA ALA A 180 0.17 14.70 -15.31
C ALA A 180 -0.49 13.50 -14.58
N GLN A 181 -0.35 13.44 -13.25
CA GLN A 181 -0.99 12.37 -12.44
C GLN A 181 -2.51 12.49 -12.47
N ALA A 182 -3.08 13.70 -12.38
CA ALA A 182 -4.52 13.90 -12.51
C ALA A 182 -5.05 13.40 -13.87
N ALA A 183 -4.37 13.75 -14.96
CA ALA A 183 -4.73 13.29 -16.31
C ALA A 183 -4.69 11.75 -16.44
N THR A 184 -3.65 11.10 -15.88
CA THR A 184 -3.53 9.63 -15.88
C THR A 184 -4.71 8.96 -15.18
N MET A 185 -5.25 9.58 -14.13
CA MET A 185 -6.41 9.07 -13.36
C MET A 185 -7.78 9.56 -13.89
N GLY A 186 -7.81 10.29 -15.01
CA GLY A 186 -9.03 10.89 -15.54
C GLY A 186 -9.68 11.89 -14.57
N MET A 187 -8.87 12.58 -13.77
CA MET A 187 -9.33 13.59 -12.84
C MET A 187 -9.15 14.98 -13.45
N ASP A 188 -10.19 15.83 -13.38
CA ASP A 188 -10.09 17.22 -13.81
C ASP A 188 -9.04 17.96 -12.96
N ALA A 189 -8.08 18.61 -13.63
CA ALA A 189 -7.03 19.38 -12.99
C ALA A 189 -7.55 20.55 -12.12
N GLU A 190 -8.75 21.07 -12.40
CA GLU A 190 -9.39 22.09 -11.56
C GLU A 190 -9.73 21.57 -10.16
N MET A 191 -9.96 20.28 -10.02
CA MET A 191 -10.18 19.65 -8.70
C MET A 191 -8.96 19.77 -7.78
N LEU A 192 -7.74 19.86 -8.34
CA LEU A 192 -6.52 20.08 -7.55
C LEU A 192 -6.51 21.44 -6.83
N LYS A 193 -7.28 22.43 -7.29
CA LYS A 193 -7.38 23.75 -6.67
C LYS A 193 -8.38 23.79 -5.52
N ARG A 194 -9.29 22.81 -5.45
CA ARG A 194 -10.33 22.73 -4.40
C ARG A 194 -9.73 22.30 -3.07
N PRO A 195 -10.41 22.55 -1.94
CA PRO A 195 -10.03 21.97 -0.67
C PRO A 195 -10.02 20.44 -0.71
N VAL A 196 -9.11 19.83 0.06
CA VAL A 196 -8.88 18.38 0.07
C VAL A 196 -10.20 17.64 0.29
N ASN A 197 -10.64 16.89 -0.70
CA ASN A 197 -11.83 16.02 -0.71
C ASN A 197 -13.18 16.70 -0.41
N VAL A 198 -13.23 18.02 -0.18
CA VAL A 198 -14.47 18.73 0.18
C VAL A 198 -15.43 18.77 -1.00
N GLY A 199 -16.61 18.16 -0.80
CA GLY A 199 -17.64 18.09 -1.82
C GLY A 199 -17.29 17.23 -3.03
N PHE A 200 -16.33 16.32 -2.89
CA PHE A 200 -16.05 15.30 -3.89
C PHE A 200 -17.03 14.14 -3.72
N SER A 201 -17.51 13.59 -4.82
CA SER A 201 -18.22 12.31 -4.83
C SER A 201 -17.31 11.16 -4.38
N GLY A 202 -17.86 10.00 -4.04
CA GLY A 202 -17.07 8.83 -3.64
C GLY A 202 -16.02 8.44 -4.69
N GLY A 203 -16.42 8.39 -5.97
CA GLY A 203 -15.51 8.09 -7.08
C GLY A 203 -14.41 9.15 -7.28
N GLU A 204 -14.75 10.44 -7.13
CA GLU A 204 -13.77 11.53 -7.20
C GLU A 204 -12.76 11.46 -6.05
N LYS A 205 -13.19 11.17 -4.82
CA LYS A 205 -12.31 10.97 -3.66
C LYS A 205 -11.32 9.84 -3.91
N LYS A 206 -11.77 8.72 -4.48
CA LYS A 206 -10.89 7.59 -4.77
C LYS A 206 -9.93 7.85 -5.94
N ARG A 207 -10.36 8.54 -6.98
CA ARG A 207 -9.43 9.00 -8.04
C ARG A 207 -8.40 9.98 -7.48
N ALA A 208 -8.81 10.91 -6.62
CA ALA A 208 -7.91 11.84 -5.94
C ALA A 208 -6.90 11.10 -5.06
N GLU A 209 -7.31 10.04 -4.36
CA GLU A 209 -6.41 9.18 -3.58
C GLU A 209 -5.39 8.45 -4.48
N MET A 210 -5.78 8.00 -5.68
CA MET A 210 -4.85 7.42 -6.66
C MET A 210 -3.87 8.49 -7.22
N VAL A 211 -4.34 9.72 -7.47
CA VAL A 211 -3.45 10.84 -7.83
C VAL A 211 -2.43 11.11 -6.72
N GLN A 212 -2.87 11.12 -5.46
CA GLN A 212 -1.98 11.25 -4.31
C GLN A 212 -0.96 10.11 -4.26
N MET A 213 -1.39 8.87 -4.41
CA MET A 213 -0.49 7.70 -4.44
C MET A 213 0.52 7.79 -5.58
N GLY A 214 0.10 8.22 -6.77
CA GLY A 214 1.00 8.42 -7.92
C GLY A 214 2.05 9.52 -7.70
N ILE A 215 1.68 10.62 -7.03
CA ILE A 215 2.60 11.71 -6.67
C ILE A 215 3.59 11.27 -5.60
N MET A 216 3.12 10.58 -4.55
CA MET A 216 3.97 10.12 -3.44
C MET A 216 4.87 8.95 -3.84
N ALA A 217 4.52 8.21 -4.89
CA ALA A 217 5.26 7.07 -5.44
C ALA A 217 5.77 6.10 -4.34
N PRO A 218 4.87 5.53 -3.53
CA PRO A 218 5.25 4.70 -2.39
C PRO A 218 5.89 3.39 -2.84
N ARG A 219 6.58 2.74 -1.90
CA ARG A 219 7.10 1.38 -2.05
C ARG A 219 6.10 0.33 -1.55
N LEU A 220 5.39 0.62 -0.49
CA LEU A 220 4.31 -0.21 0.04
C LEU A 220 3.02 0.61 0.10
N ALA A 221 1.99 0.16 -0.61
CA ALA A 221 0.64 0.70 -0.47
C ALA A 221 -0.23 -0.28 0.33
N ILE A 222 -0.86 0.23 1.38
CA ILE A 222 -1.91 -0.47 2.12
C ILE A 222 -3.23 0.21 1.76
N LEU A 223 -4.12 -0.51 1.11
CA LEU A 223 -5.36 0.04 0.56
C LEU A 223 -6.55 -0.59 1.25
N ASP A 224 -7.24 0.17 2.11
CA ASP A 224 -8.37 -0.32 2.90
C ASP A 224 -9.70 0.00 2.20
N GLU A 225 -10.38 -1.05 1.73
CA GLU A 225 -11.70 -1.01 1.08
C GLU A 225 -11.82 0.11 0.02
N THR A 226 -10.80 0.23 -0.84
CA THR A 226 -10.70 1.27 -1.87
C THR A 226 -11.82 1.17 -2.93
N ASP A 227 -12.50 0.05 -3.00
CA ASP A 227 -13.61 -0.28 -3.90
C ASP A 227 -15.00 0.05 -3.33
N SER A 228 -15.09 0.44 -2.06
CA SER A 228 -16.37 0.68 -1.39
C SER A 228 -17.11 1.88 -2.00
N GLY A 229 -18.38 1.65 -2.41
CA GLY A 229 -19.26 2.69 -2.95
C GLY A 229 -18.90 3.22 -4.34
N LEU A 230 -18.02 2.52 -5.09
CA LEU A 230 -17.67 2.89 -6.45
C LEU A 230 -18.63 2.29 -7.49
N ASP A 231 -18.92 3.06 -8.52
CA ASP A 231 -19.49 2.53 -9.77
C ASP A 231 -18.41 1.75 -10.56
N ILE A 232 -18.85 1.07 -11.62
CA ILE A 232 -17.99 0.20 -12.43
C ILE A 232 -16.83 0.99 -13.08
N ASP A 233 -17.08 2.21 -13.53
CA ASP A 233 -16.08 3.01 -14.24
C ASP A 233 -15.02 3.57 -13.26
N ALA A 234 -15.45 4.03 -12.10
CA ALA A 234 -14.55 4.43 -11.03
C ALA A 234 -13.70 3.25 -10.52
N LEU A 235 -14.31 2.07 -10.39
CA LEU A 235 -13.61 0.84 -9.99
C LEU A 235 -12.52 0.43 -10.99
N LYS A 236 -12.83 0.48 -12.30
CA LYS A 236 -11.85 0.25 -13.37
C LYS A 236 -10.69 1.25 -13.31
N ALA A 237 -11.01 2.54 -13.15
CA ALA A 237 -10.01 3.60 -13.06
C ALA A 237 -9.08 3.39 -11.85
N VAL A 238 -9.62 3.04 -10.69
CA VAL A 238 -8.85 2.73 -9.48
C VAL A 238 -7.97 1.50 -9.70
N GLY A 239 -8.51 0.41 -10.24
CA GLY A 239 -7.73 -0.81 -10.52
C GLY A 239 -6.59 -0.57 -11.51
N ALA A 240 -6.86 0.20 -12.59
CA ALA A 240 -5.82 0.63 -13.53
C ALA A 240 -4.76 1.51 -12.87
N GLY A 241 -5.17 2.43 -11.99
CA GLY A 241 -4.29 3.26 -11.20
C GLY A 241 -3.35 2.44 -10.30
N ILE A 242 -3.90 1.50 -9.54
CA ILE A 242 -3.10 0.61 -8.68
C ILE A 242 -2.06 -0.15 -9.52
N ASN A 243 -2.46 -0.75 -10.63
CA ASN A 243 -1.54 -1.49 -11.50
C ASN A 243 -0.45 -0.59 -12.09
N SER A 244 -0.81 0.60 -12.60
CA SER A 244 0.15 1.50 -13.25
C SER A 244 1.16 2.09 -12.26
N ILE A 245 0.77 2.34 -11.01
CA ILE A 245 1.62 2.97 -10.00
C ILE A 245 2.43 1.91 -9.23
N MET A 246 1.82 0.78 -8.90
CA MET A 246 2.35 -0.15 -7.91
C MET A 246 2.85 -1.47 -8.47
N ARG A 247 2.47 -1.88 -9.68
CA ARG A 247 2.97 -3.14 -10.24
C ARG A 247 4.39 -2.97 -10.82
N ALA A 248 5.34 -2.91 -9.92
CA ALA A 248 6.77 -2.79 -10.21
C ALA A 248 7.56 -3.71 -9.26
N PRO A 249 8.73 -4.20 -9.68
CA PRO A 249 9.49 -5.22 -8.93
C PRO A 249 9.96 -4.76 -7.55
N ASP A 250 10.09 -3.46 -7.35
CA ASP A 250 10.52 -2.83 -6.11
C ASP A 250 9.38 -2.29 -5.25
N LYS A 251 8.13 -2.61 -5.57
CA LYS A 251 6.94 -2.15 -4.86
C LYS A 251 6.09 -3.32 -4.40
N ALA A 252 5.23 -3.09 -3.40
CA ALA A 252 4.28 -4.08 -2.94
C ALA A 252 2.94 -3.42 -2.59
N VAL A 253 1.86 -4.21 -2.65
CA VAL A 253 0.53 -3.78 -2.24
C VAL A 253 -0.07 -4.77 -1.25
N LEU A 254 -0.65 -4.25 -0.18
CA LEU A 254 -1.56 -4.96 0.68
C LEU A 254 -2.97 -4.40 0.46
N LEU A 255 -3.77 -5.11 -0.31
CA LEU A 255 -5.12 -4.71 -0.67
C LEU A 255 -6.12 -5.36 0.29
N ILE A 256 -6.86 -4.55 1.02
CA ILE A 256 -7.90 -5.03 1.93
C ILE A 256 -9.24 -4.79 1.25
N THR A 257 -9.98 -5.86 1.00
CA THR A 257 -11.31 -5.79 0.40
C THR A 257 -12.17 -6.97 0.86
N HIS A 258 -13.46 -6.81 0.80
CA HIS A 258 -14.41 -7.88 0.98
C HIS A 258 -15.16 -8.22 -0.32
N TYR A 259 -14.83 -7.53 -1.43
CA TYR A 259 -15.42 -7.73 -2.74
C TYR A 259 -14.38 -8.22 -3.76
N GLN A 260 -14.75 -9.22 -4.53
CA GLN A 260 -13.94 -9.74 -5.61
C GLN A 260 -13.76 -8.73 -6.77
N ARG A 261 -14.75 -7.85 -7.00
CA ARG A 261 -14.79 -6.96 -8.17
C ARG A 261 -13.51 -6.17 -8.42
N LEU A 262 -12.85 -5.65 -7.37
CA LEU A 262 -11.57 -4.95 -7.53
C LEU A 262 -10.46 -5.93 -7.90
N LEU A 263 -10.50 -7.15 -7.38
CA LEU A 263 -9.48 -8.17 -7.64
C LEU A 263 -9.48 -8.65 -9.09
N ASP A 264 -10.61 -8.54 -9.81
CA ASP A 264 -10.69 -8.83 -11.26
C ASP A 264 -9.86 -7.84 -12.09
N TYR A 265 -9.72 -6.59 -11.62
CA TYR A 265 -8.90 -5.56 -12.28
C TYR A 265 -7.45 -5.54 -11.80
N VAL A 266 -7.21 -5.75 -10.50
CA VAL A 266 -5.87 -5.66 -9.90
C VAL A 266 -5.11 -6.98 -10.00
N ARG A 267 -5.79 -8.14 -9.96
CA ARG A 267 -5.24 -9.50 -9.99
C ARG A 267 -4.12 -9.70 -8.97
N PRO A 268 -4.47 -9.97 -7.72
CA PRO A 268 -3.46 -10.20 -6.67
C PRO A 268 -2.64 -11.46 -6.96
N ASP A 269 -1.40 -11.48 -6.50
CA ASP A 269 -0.52 -12.64 -6.59
C ASP A 269 -0.87 -13.66 -5.49
N ARG A 270 -1.39 -13.18 -4.34
CA ARG A 270 -1.89 -14.00 -3.24
C ARG A 270 -3.12 -13.40 -2.59
N VAL A 271 -3.96 -14.29 -2.07
CA VAL A 271 -5.16 -13.95 -1.29
C VAL A 271 -5.04 -14.60 0.08
N HIS A 272 -5.32 -13.83 1.13
CA HIS A 272 -5.29 -14.27 2.52
C HIS A 272 -6.66 -14.06 3.16
N VAL A 273 -7.13 -15.06 3.90
CA VAL A 273 -8.38 -14.99 4.66
C VAL A 273 -8.05 -14.61 6.10
N LEU A 274 -8.52 -13.42 6.51
CA LEU A 274 -8.43 -12.95 7.89
C LEU A 274 -9.72 -13.29 8.61
N SER A 275 -9.62 -14.02 9.72
CA SER A 275 -10.74 -14.33 10.59
C SER A 275 -10.30 -14.24 12.05
N ARG A 276 -11.10 -13.59 12.90
CA ARG A 276 -10.83 -13.43 14.35
C ARG A 276 -9.41 -12.92 14.66
N GLY A 277 -8.88 -12.04 13.82
CA GLY A 277 -7.56 -11.43 14.02
C GLY A 277 -6.35 -12.29 13.63
N VAL A 278 -6.54 -13.40 12.93
CA VAL A 278 -5.48 -14.28 12.42
C VAL A 278 -5.70 -14.60 10.95
N ILE A 279 -4.63 -14.85 10.19
CA ILE A 279 -4.72 -15.43 8.85
C ILE A 279 -5.01 -16.91 8.99
N THR A 280 -6.19 -17.34 8.52
CA THR A 280 -6.63 -18.75 8.62
C THR A 280 -6.30 -19.55 7.38
N ARG A 281 -6.28 -18.90 6.21
CA ARG A 281 -5.99 -19.56 4.93
C ARG A 281 -5.28 -18.57 3.99
N SER A 282 -4.41 -19.10 3.14
CA SER A 282 -3.73 -18.35 2.08
C SER A 282 -3.70 -19.17 0.80
N GLY A 283 -3.91 -18.52 -0.34
CA GLY A 283 -3.93 -19.19 -1.65
C GLY A 283 -3.57 -18.23 -2.78
N GLY A 284 -3.75 -18.69 -4.02
CA GLY A 284 -3.67 -17.86 -5.21
C GLY A 284 -4.93 -17.04 -5.44
N PRO A 285 -5.05 -16.35 -6.61
CA PRO A 285 -6.21 -15.52 -6.94
C PRO A 285 -7.54 -16.28 -6.94
N GLU A 286 -7.50 -17.59 -7.22
CA GLU A 286 -8.68 -18.48 -7.22
C GLU A 286 -9.39 -18.54 -5.87
N LEU A 287 -8.66 -18.31 -4.76
CA LEU A 287 -9.25 -18.29 -3.43
C LEU A 287 -10.30 -17.16 -3.28
N ALA A 288 -10.14 -16.04 -3.98
CA ALA A 288 -11.12 -14.96 -3.95
C ALA A 288 -12.47 -15.41 -4.58
N HIS A 289 -12.41 -16.15 -5.69
CA HIS A 289 -13.61 -16.71 -6.34
C HIS A 289 -14.30 -17.78 -5.49
N GLU A 290 -13.50 -18.60 -4.80
CA GLU A 290 -14.02 -19.61 -3.87
C GLU A 290 -14.78 -18.93 -2.72
N LEU A 291 -14.20 -17.89 -2.11
CA LEU A 291 -14.82 -17.13 -1.01
C LEU A 291 -16.12 -16.44 -1.42
N GLU A 292 -16.21 -15.91 -2.65
CA GLU A 292 -17.44 -15.30 -3.15
C GLU A 292 -18.56 -16.33 -3.36
N ARG A 293 -18.19 -17.53 -3.85
CA ARG A 293 -19.15 -18.60 -4.11
C ARG A 293 -19.65 -19.28 -2.83
N GLU A 294 -18.75 -19.54 -1.89
CA GLU A 294 -19.01 -20.38 -0.70
C GLU A 294 -19.24 -19.54 0.56
N GLY A 295 -18.82 -18.28 0.56
CA GLY A 295 -18.88 -17.42 1.72
C GLY A 295 -17.76 -17.68 2.72
N TYR A 296 -17.69 -16.84 3.74
CA TYR A 296 -16.64 -16.93 4.77
C TYR A 296 -16.91 -17.98 5.86
N ALA A 297 -18.15 -18.49 5.97
CA ALA A 297 -18.56 -19.35 7.08
C ALA A 297 -17.89 -20.74 7.03
N GLU A 298 -17.69 -21.29 5.84
CA GLU A 298 -17.06 -22.60 5.63
C GLU A 298 -15.53 -22.54 5.65
N VAL A 299 -14.96 -21.37 5.39
CA VAL A 299 -13.52 -21.18 5.30
C VAL A 299 -12.90 -20.72 6.64
N ALA A 300 -13.72 -20.28 7.58
CA ALA A 300 -13.31 -19.81 8.91
C ALA A 300 -13.41 -20.89 10.01
N ALA A 301 -13.87 -22.07 9.66
CA ALA A 301 -13.93 -23.26 10.54
C ALA A 301 -12.62 -24.03 10.47
#